data_166cc68b4f1bde38d436fc5924d24069
#
_entry.id   166cc68b4f1bde38d436fc5924d24069
#
_cell.length_a   1.000
_cell.length_b   1.000
_cell.length_c   1.000
_cell.angle_alpha   90.00
_cell.angle_beta   90.00
_cell.angle_gamma   90.00
#
_symmetry.space_group_name_H-M   'P 1'
#
loop_
_entity.id
_entity.type
_entity.pdbx_description
1 polymer ?
#
loop_
_entity_poly.entity_id
_entity_poly.type
_entity_poly.pdbx_seq_one_letter_code
_entity_poly.pdbx_strand_id
1 'polypeptide(L)'
;LKSALDLDWSRDRGVDLSSVRCVTSADEILDDPEIDIVVETIGGCDPAYQYILRALNNSKHVVTANKALIATKGRELFSAANASNTDILFEASVGGGIPIVKGLREGLVANRILNIYGIVNGTSNYILTRMHQDGLEFEDALREAQDRGFAEADPTLDISGEDAAHKLVILASIAASKMVDLSDIYTEGIAGVTKLDVDFAKSFGYTIKLLAICRMGDGEMDLRVHPTLVPDSHLLASVSHELNAVFVEGDSVGKTMFYGPGAGQLPTASAIISDIVDLARDIQLRANSGYRTRTIDPFAHPTVKPVKSVSSRFYLRLYTYDAPGILARISGILGAHEISISSVVQLETHVHDNYVPLVILTHSAREDQMERALAEITSLEVILPDYLRLRLFQ
;
A
#
# COMPACT_ATOMS: atom_id res chain seq x y z
N LEU A 1 -5.02 -32.16 0.48
CA LEU A 1 -3.61 -31.83 0.36
C LEU A 1 -2.82 -33.12 0.04
N LYS A 2 -2.12 -33.15 -1.12
CA LYS A 2 -1.36 -34.35 -1.54
C LYS A 2 0.05 -34.31 -1.00
N SER A 3 0.76 -33.19 -1.17
CA SER A 3 2.14 -33.02 -0.76
C SER A 3 2.38 -31.67 -0.15
N ALA A 4 3.37 -31.56 0.72
CA ALA A 4 3.87 -30.33 1.30
C ALA A 4 5.40 -30.31 1.28
N LEU A 5 5.98 -29.17 0.91
CA LEU A 5 7.40 -28.90 0.90
C LEU A 5 7.79 -28.03 2.10
N ASP A 6 8.77 -28.49 2.87
CA ASP A 6 9.49 -27.69 3.84
C ASP A 6 10.92 -28.19 3.95
N LEU A 7 11.85 -27.33 4.33
CA LEU A 7 13.25 -27.69 4.55
C LEU A 7 13.48 -28.38 5.90
N ASP A 8 12.59 -28.17 6.86
CA ASP A 8 12.68 -28.72 8.21
C ASP A 8 11.36 -29.32 8.68
N TRP A 9 11.26 -30.62 8.63
CA TRP A 9 10.10 -31.42 9.11
C TRP A 9 10.18 -31.82 10.57
N SER A 10 11.25 -31.44 11.30
CA SER A 10 11.43 -31.76 12.73
C SER A 10 10.50 -30.93 13.64
N ARG A 11 10.01 -29.78 13.16
CA ARG A 11 9.12 -28.89 13.91
C ARG A 11 7.71 -29.45 13.99
N ASP A 12 7.15 -29.47 15.20
CA ASP A 12 5.69 -29.70 15.38
C ASP A 12 4.92 -28.51 14.83
N ARG A 13 4.00 -28.76 13.91
CA ARG A 13 3.14 -27.74 13.28
C ARG A 13 1.72 -27.71 13.86
N GLY A 14 1.45 -28.55 14.86
CA GLY A 14 0.15 -28.64 15.50
C GLY A 14 -0.97 -29.15 14.58
N VAL A 15 -0.62 -29.83 13.47
CA VAL A 15 -1.59 -30.42 12.52
C VAL A 15 -1.18 -31.85 12.15
N ASP A 16 -2.18 -32.71 11.91
CA ASP A 16 -1.95 -34.08 11.46
C ASP A 16 -1.55 -34.09 9.98
N LEU A 17 -0.32 -34.52 9.71
CA LEU A 17 0.26 -34.67 8.38
C LEU A 17 0.39 -36.13 7.93
N SER A 18 -0.20 -37.09 8.65
CA SER A 18 -0.04 -38.53 8.38
C SER A 18 -0.52 -38.94 6.97
N SER A 19 -1.45 -38.19 6.37
CA SER A 19 -1.95 -38.40 5.01
C SER A 19 -1.27 -37.54 3.96
N VAL A 20 -0.29 -36.71 4.33
CA VAL A 20 0.39 -35.74 3.45
C VAL A 20 1.81 -36.23 3.17
N ARG A 21 2.22 -36.28 1.89
CA ARG A 21 3.60 -36.56 1.52
C ARG A 21 4.46 -35.33 1.84
N CYS A 22 5.25 -35.42 2.92
CA CYS A 22 6.19 -34.39 3.33
C CYS A 22 7.50 -34.56 2.54
N VAL A 23 7.90 -33.54 1.80
CA VAL A 23 9.08 -33.56 0.93
C VAL A 23 10.01 -32.39 1.25
N THR A 24 11.29 -32.53 0.83
CA THR A 24 12.31 -31.46 0.97
C THR A 24 12.80 -30.93 -0.38
N SER A 25 12.37 -31.55 -1.50
CA SER A 25 12.67 -31.11 -2.85
C SER A 25 11.40 -30.58 -3.55
N ALA A 26 11.50 -29.42 -4.16
CA ALA A 26 10.41 -28.84 -4.96
C ALA A 26 10.08 -29.70 -6.19
N ASP A 27 11.06 -30.43 -6.75
CA ASP A 27 10.89 -31.29 -7.90
C ASP A 27 9.79 -32.34 -7.67
N GLU A 28 9.70 -32.88 -6.46
CA GLU A 28 8.70 -33.87 -6.10
C GLU A 28 7.25 -33.36 -6.14
N ILE A 29 7.05 -32.04 -6.10
CA ILE A 29 5.74 -31.39 -6.22
C ILE A 29 5.54 -30.87 -7.63
N LEU A 30 6.52 -30.14 -8.15
CA LEU A 30 6.39 -29.41 -9.40
C LEU A 30 6.30 -30.35 -10.62
N ASP A 31 6.93 -31.54 -10.55
CA ASP A 31 6.92 -32.54 -11.64
C ASP A 31 5.86 -33.63 -11.43
N ASP A 32 5.16 -33.67 -10.31
CA ASP A 32 4.12 -34.66 -10.07
C ASP A 32 2.88 -34.38 -10.94
N PRO A 33 2.54 -35.26 -11.93
CA PRO A 33 1.42 -35.02 -12.84
C PRO A 33 0.04 -35.09 -12.18
N GLU A 34 -0.06 -35.58 -10.95
CA GLU A 34 -1.32 -35.68 -10.22
C GLU A 34 -1.58 -34.44 -9.33
N ILE A 35 -0.71 -33.42 -9.40
CA ILE A 35 -0.91 -32.14 -8.71
C ILE A 35 -1.37 -31.09 -9.73
N ASP A 36 -2.58 -30.59 -9.56
CA ASP A 36 -3.18 -29.57 -10.42
C ASP A 36 -2.93 -28.15 -9.92
N ILE A 37 -2.83 -27.98 -8.58
CA ILE A 37 -2.73 -26.67 -7.93
C ILE A 37 -1.50 -26.66 -7.01
N VAL A 38 -0.65 -25.64 -7.19
CA VAL A 38 0.51 -25.35 -6.31
C VAL A 38 0.20 -24.10 -5.48
N VAL A 39 0.39 -24.21 -4.16
CA VAL A 39 0.25 -23.08 -3.24
C VAL A 39 1.63 -22.63 -2.80
N GLU A 40 1.97 -21.37 -3.04
CA GLU A 40 3.24 -20.74 -2.66
C GLU A 40 3.02 -19.81 -1.47
N THR A 41 3.73 -20.08 -0.37
CA THR A 41 3.73 -19.29 0.87
C THR A 41 5.15 -19.11 1.42
N ILE A 42 6.17 -19.22 0.55
CA ILE A 42 7.57 -19.11 0.95
C ILE A 42 7.93 -17.66 1.26
N GLY A 43 7.40 -16.73 0.44
CA GLY A 43 7.78 -15.33 0.50
C GLY A 43 9.13 -15.01 -0.17
N GLY A 44 9.45 -13.72 -0.30
CA GLY A 44 10.63 -13.27 -1.04
C GLY A 44 10.51 -13.48 -2.55
N CYS A 45 11.61 -13.24 -3.30
CA CYS A 45 11.60 -13.41 -4.75
C CYS A 45 12.15 -14.79 -5.17
N ASP A 46 13.31 -15.17 -4.70
CA ASP A 46 13.92 -16.48 -4.97
C ASP A 46 13.92 -17.35 -3.70
N PRO A 47 13.59 -18.63 -3.79
CA PRO A 47 13.28 -19.44 -4.98
C PRO A 47 11.81 -19.40 -5.46
N ALA A 48 10.93 -18.61 -4.82
CA ALA A 48 9.50 -18.59 -5.11
C ALA A 48 9.20 -18.34 -6.60
N TYR A 49 9.90 -17.39 -7.23
CA TYR A 49 9.76 -17.08 -8.67
C TYR A 49 9.99 -18.31 -9.53
N GLN A 50 11.10 -19.03 -9.31
CA GLN A 50 11.46 -20.21 -10.10
C GLN A 50 10.43 -21.33 -9.94
N TYR A 51 9.92 -21.52 -8.73
CA TYR A 51 8.93 -22.55 -8.45
C TYR A 51 7.59 -22.25 -9.09
N ILE A 52 7.11 -21.00 -8.99
CA ILE A 52 5.87 -20.57 -9.63
C ILE A 52 6.00 -20.70 -11.17
N LEU A 53 7.08 -20.18 -11.74
CA LEU A 53 7.30 -20.25 -13.19
C LEU A 53 7.32 -21.71 -13.68
N ARG A 54 7.99 -22.60 -12.96
CA ARG A 54 8.00 -24.03 -13.29
C ARG A 54 6.64 -24.70 -13.14
N ALA A 55 5.90 -24.37 -12.08
CA ALA A 55 4.53 -24.88 -11.89
C ALA A 55 3.63 -24.53 -13.09
N LEU A 56 3.66 -23.25 -13.51
CA LEU A 56 2.90 -22.76 -14.66
C LEU A 56 3.31 -23.47 -15.96
N ASN A 57 4.62 -23.60 -16.21
CA ASN A 57 5.15 -24.30 -17.39
C ASN A 57 4.78 -25.80 -17.40
N ASN A 58 4.57 -26.40 -16.25
CA ASN A 58 4.06 -27.76 -16.07
C ASN A 58 2.50 -27.82 -16.05
N SER A 59 1.84 -26.76 -16.53
CA SER A 59 0.37 -26.66 -16.63
C SER A 59 -0.35 -26.77 -15.28
N LYS A 60 0.29 -26.34 -14.19
CA LYS A 60 -0.31 -26.32 -12.85
C LYS A 60 -0.80 -24.90 -12.53
N HIS A 61 -1.99 -24.78 -11.96
CA HIS A 61 -2.48 -23.53 -11.41
C HIS A 61 -1.69 -23.13 -10.16
N VAL A 62 -1.63 -21.85 -9.89
CA VAL A 62 -0.88 -21.33 -8.73
C VAL A 62 -1.77 -20.47 -7.84
N VAL A 63 -1.63 -20.64 -6.53
CA VAL A 63 -2.16 -19.71 -5.51
C VAL A 63 -0.97 -19.16 -4.72
N THR A 64 -0.88 -17.84 -4.59
CA THR A 64 0.24 -17.21 -3.86
C THR A 64 -0.22 -16.05 -2.98
N ALA A 65 0.43 -15.89 -1.82
CA ALA A 65 0.29 -14.71 -0.95
C ALA A 65 1.44 -13.69 -1.17
N ASN A 66 2.32 -13.94 -2.11
CA ASN A 66 3.58 -13.22 -2.29
C ASN A 66 3.40 -11.91 -3.06
N LYS A 67 3.03 -10.85 -2.33
CA LYS A 67 2.82 -9.52 -2.91
C LYS A 67 4.04 -8.95 -3.62
N ALA A 68 5.23 -9.14 -3.02
CA ALA A 68 6.48 -8.60 -3.58
C ALA A 68 6.78 -9.25 -4.94
N LEU A 69 6.56 -10.55 -5.05
CA LEU A 69 6.76 -11.27 -6.29
C LEU A 69 5.77 -10.85 -7.38
N ILE A 70 4.48 -10.74 -7.05
CA ILE A 70 3.47 -10.26 -8.01
C ILE A 70 3.76 -8.82 -8.44
N ALA A 71 4.16 -7.94 -7.51
CA ALA A 71 4.47 -6.54 -7.83
C ALA A 71 5.73 -6.39 -8.71
N THR A 72 6.75 -7.26 -8.57
CA THR A 72 8.05 -7.11 -9.25
C THR A 72 8.21 -8.02 -10.46
N LYS A 73 7.55 -9.19 -10.48
CA LYS A 73 7.66 -10.24 -11.51
C LYS A 73 6.31 -10.63 -12.12
N GLY A 74 5.25 -9.88 -11.81
CA GLY A 74 3.90 -10.20 -12.27
C GLY A 74 3.80 -10.30 -13.78
N ARG A 75 4.50 -9.44 -14.53
CA ARG A 75 4.50 -9.44 -16.00
C ARG A 75 4.95 -10.79 -16.57
N GLU A 76 6.06 -11.30 -16.09
CA GLU A 76 6.62 -12.59 -16.52
C GLU A 76 5.72 -13.75 -16.08
N LEU A 77 5.21 -13.71 -14.86
CA LEU A 77 4.35 -14.76 -14.32
C LEU A 77 2.99 -14.82 -15.03
N PHE A 78 2.34 -13.68 -15.27
CA PHE A 78 1.07 -13.64 -16.00
C PHE A 78 1.24 -14.02 -17.47
N SER A 79 2.39 -13.68 -18.09
CA SER A 79 2.72 -14.13 -19.44
C SER A 79 2.87 -15.65 -19.49
N ALA A 80 3.57 -16.25 -18.54
CA ALA A 80 3.72 -17.71 -18.45
C ALA A 80 2.39 -18.42 -18.21
N ALA A 81 1.55 -17.89 -17.29
CA ALA A 81 0.23 -18.43 -17.02
C ALA A 81 -0.67 -18.38 -18.28
N ASN A 82 -0.65 -17.27 -19.01
CA ASN A 82 -1.39 -17.12 -20.26
C ASN A 82 -0.90 -18.12 -21.34
N ALA A 83 0.41 -18.32 -21.46
CA ALA A 83 1.01 -19.25 -22.41
C ALA A 83 0.66 -20.71 -22.11
N SER A 84 0.59 -21.08 -20.82
CA SER A 84 0.28 -22.44 -20.33
C SER A 84 -1.22 -22.69 -20.15
N ASN A 85 -2.06 -21.68 -20.40
CA ASN A 85 -3.50 -21.73 -20.15
C ASN A 85 -3.86 -22.12 -18.71
N THR A 86 -3.12 -21.53 -17.75
CA THR A 86 -3.31 -21.72 -16.29
C THR A 86 -3.70 -20.39 -15.63
N ASP A 87 -4.11 -20.45 -14.37
CA ASP A 87 -4.42 -19.28 -13.56
C ASP A 87 -3.45 -19.12 -12.40
N ILE A 88 -3.11 -17.87 -12.09
CA ILE A 88 -2.48 -17.45 -10.84
C ILE A 88 -3.53 -16.69 -10.04
N LEU A 89 -3.84 -17.16 -8.84
CA LEU A 89 -4.70 -16.45 -7.89
C LEU A 89 -3.87 -15.95 -6.71
N PHE A 90 -4.20 -14.75 -6.23
CA PHE A 90 -3.36 -14.03 -5.28
C PHE A 90 -4.17 -13.15 -4.31
N GLU A 91 -5.39 -13.59 -3.94
CA GLU A 91 -6.25 -12.85 -3.00
C GLU A 91 -5.52 -12.49 -1.70
N ALA A 92 -4.75 -13.44 -1.17
CA ALA A 92 -4.00 -13.26 0.07
C ALA A 92 -2.83 -12.25 -0.01
N SER A 93 -2.48 -11.78 -1.21
CA SER A 93 -1.37 -10.83 -1.40
C SER A 93 -1.71 -9.41 -0.98
N VAL A 94 -3.00 -9.03 -0.95
CA VAL A 94 -3.45 -7.69 -0.57
C VAL A 94 -4.59 -7.76 0.43
N GLY A 95 -4.41 -7.12 1.60
CA GLY A 95 -5.48 -6.98 2.59
C GLY A 95 -5.82 -8.26 3.36
N GLY A 96 -4.99 -9.30 3.28
CA GLY A 96 -5.12 -10.54 4.06
C GLY A 96 -6.50 -11.19 3.93
N GLY A 97 -7.37 -11.00 4.91
CA GLY A 97 -8.73 -11.56 4.91
C GLY A 97 -9.77 -10.70 4.17
N ILE A 98 -9.40 -9.53 3.67
CA ILE A 98 -10.30 -8.63 2.94
C ILE A 98 -10.41 -9.11 1.48
N PRO A 99 -11.59 -9.46 0.95
CA PRO A 99 -11.75 -10.00 -0.41
C PRO A 99 -11.69 -8.87 -1.47
N ILE A 100 -10.57 -8.15 -1.53
CA ILE A 100 -10.45 -6.96 -2.39
C ILE A 100 -10.06 -7.29 -3.82
N VAL A 101 -9.19 -8.30 -4.04
CA VAL A 101 -8.77 -8.71 -5.39
C VAL A 101 -9.98 -9.26 -6.15
N LYS A 102 -10.76 -10.16 -5.55
CA LYS A 102 -12.03 -10.66 -6.11
C LYS A 102 -13.07 -9.55 -6.21
N GLY A 103 -13.13 -8.69 -5.19
CA GLY A 103 -14.02 -7.53 -5.18
C GLY A 103 -13.84 -6.66 -6.44
N LEU A 104 -12.60 -6.31 -6.77
CA LEU A 104 -12.28 -5.53 -7.96
C LEU A 104 -12.49 -6.32 -9.25
N ARG A 105 -11.98 -7.56 -9.31
CA ARG A 105 -11.97 -8.38 -10.53
C ARG A 105 -13.33 -8.91 -10.92
N GLU A 106 -14.17 -9.28 -9.95
CA GLU A 106 -15.44 -9.97 -10.17
C GLU A 106 -16.64 -9.13 -9.70
N GLY A 107 -16.61 -8.63 -8.45
CA GLY A 107 -17.73 -7.91 -7.86
C GLY A 107 -18.00 -6.54 -8.49
N LEU A 108 -16.94 -5.85 -8.88
CA LEU A 108 -17.00 -4.51 -9.46
C LEU A 108 -16.73 -4.47 -10.96
N VAL A 109 -16.68 -5.63 -11.64
CA VAL A 109 -16.32 -5.75 -13.08
C VAL A 109 -17.20 -4.92 -14.01
N ALA A 110 -18.44 -4.63 -13.64
CA ALA A 110 -19.36 -3.80 -14.43
C ALA A 110 -19.07 -2.28 -14.30
N ASN A 111 -18.08 -1.89 -13.49
CA ASN A 111 -17.77 -0.49 -13.23
C ASN A 111 -16.42 -0.11 -13.83
N ARG A 112 -16.31 1.12 -14.29
CA ARG A 112 -15.03 1.76 -14.45
C ARG A 112 -14.61 2.28 -13.07
N ILE A 113 -13.48 1.79 -12.58
CA ILE A 113 -12.92 2.26 -11.31
C ILE A 113 -12.38 3.68 -11.54
N LEU A 114 -12.79 4.61 -10.67
CA LEU A 114 -12.36 6.00 -10.70
C LEU A 114 -11.24 6.26 -9.69
N ASN A 115 -11.45 5.77 -8.46
CA ASN A 115 -10.50 5.98 -7.38
C ASN A 115 -10.37 4.74 -6.49
N ILE A 116 -9.14 4.48 -6.01
CA ILE A 116 -8.84 3.55 -4.93
C ILE A 116 -8.01 4.30 -3.88
N TYR A 117 -8.45 4.22 -2.62
CA TYR A 117 -7.70 4.75 -1.47
C TYR A 117 -7.57 3.62 -0.45
N GLY A 118 -6.34 3.17 -0.19
CA GLY A 118 -6.08 2.03 0.68
C GLY A 118 -5.28 2.39 1.93
N ILE A 119 -5.78 1.99 3.10
CA ILE A 119 -4.97 1.78 4.29
C ILE A 119 -4.60 0.29 4.25
N VAL A 120 -3.46 -0.04 3.67
CA VAL A 120 -3.07 -1.43 3.34
C VAL A 120 -1.82 -1.91 4.08
N ASN A 121 -1.29 -1.10 5.00
CA ASN A 121 -0.20 -1.47 5.89
C ASN A 121 -0.66 -1.35 7.35
N GLY A 122 -0.80 -2.50 8.04
CA GLY A 122 -1.29 -2.57 9.42
C GLY A 122 -0.32 -1.95 10.43
N THR A 123 0.98 -2.13 10.25
CA THR A 123 2.03 -1.59 11.13
C THR A 123 1.99 -0.06 11.15
N SER A 124 2.06 0.57 9.98
CA SER A 124 2.00 2.03 9.86
C SER A 124 0.67 2.60 10.39
N ASN A 125 -0.45 1.92 10.11
CA ASN A 125 -1.75 2.37 10.64
C ASN A 125 -1.83 2.22 12.16
N TYR A 126 -1.23 1.17 12.74
CA TYR A 126 -1.14 0.99 14.19
C TYR A 126 -0.34 2.13 14.82
N ILE A 127 0.87 2.41 14.33
CA ILE A 127 1.74 3.48 14.83
C ILE A 127 1.00 4.83 14.81
N LEU A 128 0.47 5.23 13.66
CA LEU A 128 -0.27 6.49 13.51
C LEU A 128 -1.52 6.55 14.39
N THR A 129 -2.19 5.41 14.63
CA THR A 129 -3.33 5.33 15.54
C THR A 129 -2.92 5.60 16.99
N ARG A 130 -1.81 4.98 17.45
CA ARG A 130 -1.31 5.18 18.82
C ARG A 130 -0.84 6.61 19.04
N MET A 131 -0.14 7.19 18.07
CA MET A 131 0.23 8.61 18.10
C MET A 131 -1.02 9.51 18.20
N HIS A 132 -2.05 9.21 17.40
CA HIS A 132 -3.28 9.99 17.36
C HIS A 132 -4.12 9.81 18.63
N GLN A 133 -4.42 8.60 19.07
CA GLN A 133 -5.36 8.34 20.16
C GLN A 133 -4.74 8.56 21.55
N ASP A 134 -3.50 8.12 21.73
CA ASP A 134 -2.84 8.09 23.04
C ASP A 134 -1.72 9.14 23.18
N GLY A 135 -1.43 9.88 22.12
CA GLY A 135 -0.43 10.95 22.11
C GLY A 135 1.00 10.44 22.29
N LEU A 136 1.28 9.21 21.84
CA LEU A 136 2.63 8.65 21.89
C LEU A 136 3.54 9.34 20.87
N GLU A 137 4.84 9.41 21.20
CA GLU A 137 5.86 9.72 20.20
C GLU A 137 6.02 8.56 19.20
N PHE A 138 6.55 8.83 18.03
CA PHE A 138 6.70 7.83 16.95
C PHE A 138 7.47 6.59 17.41
N GLU A 139 8.63 6.80 18.08
CA GLU A 139 9.51 5.72 18.54
C GLU A 139 8.85 4.82 19.60
N ASP A 140 8.03 5.39 20.47
CA ASP A 140 7.31 4.63 21.50
C ASP A 140 6.17 3.81 20.88
N ALA A 141 5.45 4.39 19.90
CA ALA A 141 4.40 3.69 19.15
C ALA A 141 4.98 2.56 18.30
N LEU A 142 6.15 2.76 17.69
CA LEU A 142 6.86 1.73 16.92
C LEU A 142 7.32 0.59 17.84
N ARG A 143 7.92 0.90 19.00
CA ARG A 143 8.34 -0.11 19.96
C ARG A 143 7.16 -0.95 20.44
N GLU A 144 6.03 -0.31 20.74
CA GLU A 144 4.81 -1.03 21.12
C GLU A 144 4.31 -1.95 19.99
N ALA A 145 4.38 -1.51 18.72
CA ALA A 145 4.02 -2.32 17.57
C ALA A 145 4.93 -3.57 17.46
N GLN A 146 6.24 -3.42 17.73
CA GLN A 146 7.19 -4.54 17.73
C GLN A 146 6.91 -5.52 18.89
N ASP A 147 6.68 -5.02 20.10
CA ASP A 147 6.38 -5.84 21.28
C ASP A 147 5.08 -6.66 21.10
N ARG A 148 4.12 -6.13 20.35
CA ARG A 148 2.86 -6.82 20.02
C ARG A 148 2.96 -7.73 18.79
N GLY A 149 4.08 -7.73 18.08
CA GLY A 149 4.30 -8.53 16.88
C GLY A 149 3.59 -7.97 15.62
N PHE A 150 3.16 -6.70 15.62
CA PHE A 150 2.64 -6.01 14.46
C PHE A 150 3.75 -5.48 13.56
N ALA A 151 4.93 -5.18 14.12
CA ALA A 151 6.13 -4.82 13.39
C ALA A 151 7.23 -5.85 13.62
N GLU A 152 8.01 -6.14 12.56
CA GLU A 152 9.22 -6.95 12.66
C GLU A 152 10.37 -6.15 13.31
N ALA A 153 11.47 -6.82 13.61
CA ALA A 153 12.67 -6.17 14.16
C ALA A 153 13.24 -5.10 13.20
N ASP A 154 13.15 -5.35 11.89
CA ASP A 154 13.40 -4.34 10.85
C ASP A 154 12.06 -3.91 10.23
N PRO A 155 11.50 -2.77 10.65
CA PRO A 155 10.21 -2.28 10.17
C PRO A 155 10.33 -1.44 8.91
N THR A 156 11.49 -1.37 8.27
CA THR A 156 11.80 -0.42 7.19
C THR A 156 10.76 -0.46 6.07
N LEU A 157 10.38 -1.65 5.59
CA LEU A 157 9.39 -1.80 4.51
C LEU A 157 8.02 -1.22 4.88
N ASP A 158 7.65 -1.29 6.16
CA ASP A 158 6.37 -0.79 6.63
C ASP A 158 6.39 0.75 6.76
N ILE A 159 7.43 1.29 7.43
CA ILE A 159 7.50 2.73 7.71
C ILE A 159 7.93 3.56 6.50
N SER A 160 8.63 2.97 5.52
CA SER A 160 8.98 3.62 4.24
C SER A 160 7.79 3.73 3.27
N GLY A 161 6.74 2.91 3.47
CA GLY A 161 5.60 2.81 2.56
C GLY A 161 5.78 1.81 1.42
N GLU A 162 6.90 1.11 1.33
CA GLU A 162 7.16 0.15 0.25
C GLU A 162 6.20 -1.04 0.25
N ASP A 163 5.83 -1.58 1.42
CA ASP A 163 4.82 -2.62 1.53
C ASP A 163 3.47 -2.16 0.93
N ALA A 164 3.07 -0.92 1.23
CA ALA A 164 1.85 -0.34 0.66
C ALA A 164 1.97 -0.11 -0.85
N ALA A 165 3.18 0.25 -1.34
CA ALA A 165 3.44 0.40 -2.77
C ALA A 165 3.32 -0.93 -3.53
N HIS A 166 3.88 -2.04 -3.02
CA HIS A 166 3.69 -3.37 -3.60
C HIS A 166 2.20 -3.73 -3.74
N LYS A 167 1.41 -3.46 -2.70
CA LYS A 167 -0.03 -3.73 -2.74
C LYS A 167 -0.77 -2.80 -3.70
N LEU A 168 -0.34 -1.55 -3.82
CA LEU A 168 -0.91 -0.61 -4.78
C LEU A 168 -0.64 -1.02 -6.23
N VAL A 169 0.54 -1.54 -6.56
CA VAL A 169 0.83 -2.13 -7.88
C VAL A 169 -0.25 -3.14 -8.26
N ILE A 170 -0.56 -4.06 -7.34
CA ILE A 170 -1.54 -5.12 -7.58
C ILE A 170 -2.94 -4.53 -7.80
N LEU A 171 -3.41 -3.68 -6.88
CA LEU A 171 -4.74 -3.07 -6.97
C LEU A 171 -4.91 -2.22 -8.23
N ALA A 172 -3.90 -1.41 -8.55
CA ALA A 172 -3.89 -0.54 -9.72
C ALA A 172 -3.85 -1.35 -11.03
N SER A 173 -3.08 -2.44 -11.07
CA SER A 173 -3.02 -3.33 -12.23
C SER A 173 -4.38 -3.99 -12.52
N ILE A 174 -5.08 -4.44 -11.49
CA ILE A 174 -6.42 -5.01 -11.62
C ILE A 174 -7.40 -3.95 -12.13
N ALA A 175 -7.40 -2.76 -11.50
CA ALA A 175 -8.31 -1.67 -11.87
C ALA A 175 -8.10 -1.17 -13.30
N ALA A 176 -6.84 -1.14 -13.76
CA ALA A 176 -6.49 -0.74 -15.13
C ALA A 176 -6.61 -1.87 -16.15
N SER A 177 -6.72 -3.13 -15.71
CA SER A 177 -6.54 -4.33 -16.56
C SER A 177 -5.21 -4.33 -17.32
N LYS A 178 -4.17 -3.73 -16.76
CA LYS A 178 -2.83 -3.56 -17.34
C LYS A 178 -1.78 -3.69 -16.24
N MET A 179 -0.56 -4.08 -16.60
CA MET A 179 0.53 -4.15 -15.61
C MET A 179 1.08 -2.76 -15.28
N VAL A 180 1.00 -2.40 -14.01
CA VAL A 180 1.67 -1.25 -13.40
C VAL A 180 3.02 -1.71 -12.87
N ASP A 181 4.07 -0.91 -13.06
CA ASP A 181 5.40 -1.19 -12.53
C ASP A 181 5.61 -0.47 -11.18
N LEU A 182 6.41 -1.04 -10.28
CA LEU A 182 6.65 -0.46 -8.97
C LEU A 182 7.29 0.95 -9.07
N SER A 183 8.10 1.17 -10.10
CA SER A 183 8.72 2.48 -10.39
C SER A 183 7.72 3.58 -10.75
N ASP A 184 6.49 3.24 -11.09
CA ASP A 184 5.43 4.21 -11.37
C ASP A 184 4.84 4.82 -10.11
N ILE A 185 5.09 4.22 -8.95
CA ILE A 185 4.49 4.63 -7.70
C ILE A 185 5.41 5.60 -6.97
N TYR A 186 4.94 6.82 -6.78
CA TYR A 186 5.59 7.77 -5.88
C TYR A 186 5.35 7.33 -4.43
N THR A 187 6.42 7.17 -3.65
CA THR A 187 6.33 6.63 -2.29
C THR A 187 7.03 7.54 -1.28
N GLU A 188 6.32 7.91 -0.21
CA GLU A 188 6.85 8.55 1.00
C GLU A 188 6.36 7.77 2.22
N GLY A 189 7.25 7.57 3.20
CA GLY A 189 6.96 6.89 4.46
C GLY A 189 6.45 7.80 5.56
N ILE A 190 6.25 7.22 6.75
CA ILE A 190 5.70 7.90 7.92
C ILE A 190 6.76 8.36 8.93
N ALA A 191 8.03 8.00 8.74
CA ALA A 191 9.11 8.25 9.73
C ALA A 191 9.32 9.72 10.08
N GLY A 192 8.94 10.66 9.20
CA GLY A 192 9.03 12.10 9.47
C GLY A 192 7.85 12.70 10.25
N VAL A 193 6.81 11.91 10.51
CA VAL A 193 5.61 12.38 11.22
C VAL A 193 5.89 12.41 12.72
N THR A 194 5.73 13.56 13.35
CA THR A 194 5.92 13.75 14.78
C THR A 194 4.57 13.84 15.52
N LYS A 195 4.61 13.72 16.84
CA LYS A 195 3.43 13.96 17.69
C LYS A 195 2.86 15.37 17.46
N LEU A 196 3.73 16.36 17.26
CA LEU A 196 3.33 17.73 16.97
C LEU A 196 2.45 17.81 15.71
N ASP A 197 2.83 17.09 14.64
CA ASP A 197 2.04 17.04 13.42
C ASP A 197 0.67 16.40 13.62
N VAL A 198 0.61 15.34 14.44
CA VAL A 198 -0.64 14.69 14.83
C VAL A 198 -1.54 15.63 15.63
N ASP A 199 -0.99 16.38 16.58
CA ASP A 199 -1.75 17.33 17.41
C ASP A 199 -2.30 18.50 16.55
N PHE A 200 -1.52 19.00 15.59
CA PHE A 200 -2.00 19.99 14.62
C PHE A 200 -3.07 19.41 13.70
N ALA A 201 -2.86 18.20 13.16
CA ALA A 201 -3.86 17.55 12.31
C ALA A 201 -5.22 17.46 13.03
N LYS A 202 -5.22 17.01 14.30
CA LYS A 202 -6.42 16.99 15.15
C LYS A 202 -7.08 18.37 15.30
N SER A 203 -6.28 19.39 15.56
CA SER A 203 -6.78 20.75 15.74
C SER A 203 -7.49 21.29 14.49
N PHE A 204 -7.12 20.79 13.32
CA PHE A 204 -7.72 21.10 12.04
C PHE A 204 -8.86 20.15 11.62
N GLY A 205 -9.19 19.14 12.44
CA GLY A 205 -10.22 18.14 12.13
C GLY A 205 -9.76 17.07 11.13
N TYR A 206 -8.48 16.66 11.21
CA TYR A 206 -7.90 15.63 10.38
C TYR A 206 -7.21 14.54 11.19
N THR A 207 -7.20 13.35 10.63
CA THR A 207 -6.40 12.21 11.09
C THR A 207 -5.34 11.88 10.04
N ILE A 208 -4.07 11.69 10.44
CA ILE A 208 -3.00 11.29 9.52
C ILE A 208 -3.07 9.79 9.27
N LYS A 209 -3.08 9.39 7.98
CA LYS A 209 -3.06 7.99 7.52
C LYS A 209 -2.02 7.81 6.42
N LEU A 210 -1.33 6.66 6.38
CA LEU A 210 -0.56 6.26 5.22
C LEU A 210 -1.54 5.73 4.17
N LEU A 211 -1.70 6.43 3.06
CA LEU A 211 -2.63 6.05 2.00
C LEU A 211 -1.90 5.56 0.76
N ALA A 212 -2.32 4.40 0.25
CA ALA A 212 -2.08 3.96 -1.11
C ALA A 212 -3.19 4.54 -2.00
N ILE A 213 -2.82 5.34 -2.99
CA ILE A 213 -3.73 6.16 -3.80
C ILE A 213 -3.59 5.77 -5.26
N CYS A 214 -4.70 5.37 -5.88
CA CYS A 214 -4.83 5.23 -7.33
C CYS A 214 -6.02 6.09 -7.77
N ARG A 215 -5.78 7.10 -8.60
CA ARG A 215 -6.83 7.91 -9.23
C ARG A 215 -6.75 7.72 -10.74
N MET A 216 -7.87 7.48 -11.37
CA MET A 216 -7.99 7.23 -12.80
C MET A 216 -8.81 8.34 -13.45
N GLY A 217 -8.22 9.09 -14.36
CA GLY A 217 -8.88 10.19 -15.05
C GLY A 217 -8.14 10.59 -16.32
N ASP A 218 -8.86 11.09 -17.32
CA ASP A 218 -8.32 11.60 -18.59
C ASP A 218 -7.37 10.65 -19.33
N GLY A 219 -7.52 9.33 -19.09
CA GLY A 219 -6.66 8.29 -19.69
C GLY A 219 -5.33 8.09 -18.97
N GLU A 220 -5.10 8.78 -17.86
CA GLU A 220 -3.89 8.68 -17.03
C GLU A 220 -4.22 8.17 -15.62
N MET A 221 -3.21 7.62 -14.94
CA MET A 221 -3.29 7.17 -13.54
C MET A 221 -2.37 8.02 -12.66
N ASP A 222 -2.87 8.47 -11.51
CA ASP A 222 -2.09 9.07 -10.43
C ASP A 222 -1.88 8.02 -9.35
N LEU A 223 -0.64 7.58 -9.16
CA LEU A 223 -0.25 6.45 -8.28
C LEU A 223 0.72 6.93 -7.20
N ARG A 224 0.26 6.92 -5.94
CA ARG A 224 1.04 7.43 -4.83
C ARG A 224 0.84 6.65 -3.54
N VAL A 225 1.88 6.57 -2.74
CA VAL A 225 1.82 6.14 -1.34
C VAL A 225 2.46 7.24 -0.49
N HIS A 226 1.71 7.83 0.42
CA HIS A 226 2.26 8.84 1.33
C HIS A 226 1.34 9.07 2.54
N PRO A 227 1.88 9.60 3.65
CA PRO A 227 1.06 10.07 4.76
C PRO A 227 0.17 11.23 4.29
N THR A 228 -1.10 11.16 4.67
CA THR A 228 -2.16 12.06 4.19
C THR A 228 -3.03 12.50 5.36
N LEU A 229 -3.37 13.78 5.43
CA LEU A 229 -4.38 14.31 6.33
C LEU A 229 -5.77 13.98 5.79
N VAL A 230 -6.44 13.02 6.44
CA VAL A 230 -7.79 12.56 6.09
C VAL A 230 -8.80 13.28 6.97
N PRO A 231 -9.84 13.95 6.42
CA PRO A 231 -10.86 14.60 7.25
C PRO A 231 -11.51 13.60 8.22
N ASP A 232 -11.73 13.97 9.47
CA ASP A 232 -12.33 13.10 10.50
C ASP A 232 -13.75 12.62 10.13
N SER A 233 -14.43 13.34 9.24
CA SER A 233 -15.73 12.95 8.67
C SER A 233 -15.63 11.83 7.61
N HIS A 234 -14.44 11.52 7.09
CA HIS A 234 -14.26 10.49 6.07
C HIS A 234 -14.10 9.12 6.71
N LEU A 235 -14.69 8.06 6.11
CA LEU A 235 -14.68 6.70 6.65
C LEU A 235 -13.25 6.15 6.89
N LEU A 236 -12.28 6.51 6.06
CA LEU A 236 -10.89 6.07 6.24
C LEU A 236 -10.25 6.63 7.51
N ALA A 237 -10.69 7.77 8.04
CA ALA A 237 -10.16 8.34 9.28
C ALA A 237 -10.44 7.42 10.49
N SER A 238 -11.57 6.70 10.49
CA SER A 238 -11.98 5.81 11.56
C SER A 238 -11.29 4.44 11.57
N VAL A 239 -10.55 4.09 10.52
CA VAL A 239 -9.81 2.82 10.43
C VAL A 239 -8.62 2.86 11.38
N SER A 240 -8.67 2.11 12.48
CA SER A 240 -7.72 2.20 13.58
C SER A 240 -6.94 0.90 13.81
N HIS A 241 -5.83 1.02 14.52
CA HIS A 241 -4.94 -0.06 14.90
C HIS A 241 -4.34 -0.77 13.68
N GLU A 242 -4.19 -2.10 13.72
CA GLU A 242 -3.63 -2.92 12.64
C GLU A 242 -4.60 -3.21 11.48
N LEU A 243 -5.81 -2.68 11.56
CA LEU A 243 -6.84 -2.94 10.57
C LEU A 243 -6.57 -2.22 9.25
N ASN A 244 -6.99 -2.85 8.16
CA ASN A 244 -6.86 -2.33 6.81
C ASN A 244 -8.23 -1.96 6.25
N ALA A 245 -8.23 -1.07 5.28
CA ALA A 245 -9.41 -0.74 4.48
C ALA A 245 -9.01 -0.35 3.06
N VAL A 246 -9.84 -0.72 2.11
CA VAL A 246 -9.73 -0.25 0.72
C VAL A 246 -11.05 0.39 0.33
N PHE A 247 -11.00 1.68 0.10
CA PHE A 247 -12.12 2.47 -0.38
C PHE A 247 -12.02 2.55 -1.90
N VAL A 248 -13.08 2.16 -2.58
CA VAL A 248 -13.16 2.10 -4.03
C VAL A 248 -14.34 2.95 -4.51
N GLU A 249 -14.11 3.78 -5.50
CA GLU A 249 -15.14 4.54 -6.19
C GLU A 249 -15.26 4.08 -7.63
N GLY A 250 -16.43 3.57 -7.98
CA GLY A 250 -16.79 3.19 -9.35
C GLY A 250 -17.82 4.15 -9.93
N ASP A 251 -17.83 4.25 -11.27
CA ASP A 251 -18.72 5.20 -11.99
C ASP A 251 -20.20 4.91 -11.80
N SER A 252 -20.56 3.66 -11.58
CA SER A 252 -21.97 3.24 -11.46
C SER A 252 -22.32 2.84 -10.03
N VAL A 253 -21.44 2.12 -9.31
CA VAL A 253 -21.69 1.67 -7.95
C VAL A 253 -21.51 2.81 -6.92
N GLY A 254 -20.77 3.85 -7.28
CA GLY A 254 -20.38 4.90 -6.36
C GLY A 254 -19.30 4.44 -5.37
N LYS A 255 -19.42 4.89 -4.13
CA LYS A 255 -18.42 4.69 -3.07
C LYS A 255 -18.67 3.41 -2.30
N THR A 256 -17.69 2.52 -2.25
CA THR A 256 -17.69 1.28 -1.48
C THR A 256 -16.44 1.20 -0.61
N MET A 257 -16.50 0.48 0.50
CA MET A 257 -15.34 0.26 1.37
C MET A 257 -15.28 -1.20 1.81
N PHE A 258 -14.13 -1.80 1.64
CA PHE A 258 -13.76 -3.12 2.16
C PHE A 258 -12.89 -2.92 3.40
N TYR A 259 -13.22 -3.57 4.51
CA TYR A 259 -12.59 -3.32 5.80
C TYR A 259 -12.42 -4.63 6.57
N GLY A 260 -11.29 -4.80 7.25
CA GLY A 260 -11.03 -5.97 8.07
C GLY A 260 -9.55 -6.16 8.44
N PRO A 261 -9.17 -7.35 8.93
CA PRO A 261 -7.78 -7.67 9.24
C PRO A 261 -6.95 -7.78 7.96
N GLY A 262 -5.90 -6.96 7.86
CA GLY A 262 -5.02 -6.88 6.68
C GLY A 262 -3.94 -7.96 6.63
N ALA A 263 -3.72 -8.69 7.73
CA ALA A 263 -2.75 -9.75 7.88
C ALA A 263 -3.20 -10.73 8.97
N GLY A 264 -2.41 -11.79 9.19
CA GLY A 264 -2.64 -12.80 10.22
C GLY A 264 -2.87 -14.19 9.65
N GLN A 265 -2.55 -15.20 10.43
CA GLN A 265 -2.59 -16.61 10.01
C GLN A 265 -3.94 -17.04 9.43
N LEU A 266 -5.03 -16.85 10.19
CA LEU A 266 -6.36 -17.28 9.78
C LEU A 266 -6.94 -16.42 8.64
N PRO A 267 -6.84 -15.07 8.66
CA PRO A 267 -7.26 -14.25 7.53
C PRO A 267 -6.57 -14.59 6.21
N THR A 268 -5.24 -14.76 6.24
CA THR A 268 -4.45 -15.14 5.05
C THR A 268 -4.82 -16.55 4.57
N ALA A 269 -4.94 -17.51 5.48
CA ALA A 269 -5.36 -18.87 5.14
C ALA A 269 -6.78 -18.90 4.52
N SER A 270 -7.70 -18.08 5.02
CA SER A 270 -9.06 -17.96 4.46
C SER A 270 -9.03 -17.52 2.99
N ALA A 271 -8.22 -16.53 2.66
CA ALA A 271 -8.06 -16.04 1.28
C ALA A 271 -7.42 -17.09 0.37
N ILE A 272 -6.35 -17.76 0.84
CA ILE A 272 -5.70 -18.87 0.10
C ILE A 272 -6.68 -20.01 -0.17
N ILE A 273 -7.42 -20.47 0.84
CA ILE A 273 -8.41 -21.55 0.68
C ILE A 273 -9.52 -21.13 -0.29
N SER A 274 -9.98 -19.88 -0.23
CA SER A 274 -10.95 -19.34 -1.19
C SER A 274 -10.46 -19.46 -2.62
N ASP A 275 -9.19 -19.10 -2.88
CA ASP A 275 -8.58 -19.22 -4.21
C ASP A 275 -8.44 -20.69 -4.66
N ILE A 276 -8.04 -21.59 -3.74
CA ILE A 276 -7.96 -23.03 -4.04
C ILE A 276 -9.35 -23.58 -4.40
N VAL A 277 -10.39 -23.20 -3.67
CA VAL A 277 -11.77 -23.65 -3.93
C VAL A 277 -12.25 -23.18 -5.31
N ASP A 278 -11.93 -21.96 -5.71
CA ASP A 278 -12.31 -21.46 -7.02
C ASP A 278 -11.61 -22.25 -8.14
N LEU A 279 -10.30 -22.46 -8.04
CA LEU A 279 -9.57 -23.28 -9.01
C LEU A 279 -10.08 -24.71 -9.06
N ALA A 280 -10.35 -25.33 -7.91
CA ALA A 280 -10.86 -26.69 -7.84
C ALA A 280 -12.23 -26.83 -8.53
N ARG A 281 -13.11 -25.83 -8.36
CA ARG A 281 -14.41 -25.78 -9.06
C ARG A 281 -14.23 -25.63 -10.56
N ASP A 282 -13.35 -24.73 -11.00
CA ASP A 282 -13.08 -24.52 -12.41
C ASP A 282 -12.53 -25.81 -13.07
N ILE A 283 -11.61 -26.50 -12.42
CA ILE A 283 -11.08 -27.80 -12.88
C ILE A 283 -12.19 -28.86 -12.99
N GLN A 284 -13.03 -29.00 -11.94
CA GLN A 284 -14.14 -29.98 -11.95
C GLN A 284 -15.16 -29.70 -13.05
N LEU A 285 -15.48 -28.43 -13.28
CA LEU A 285 -16.44 -28.02 -14.30
C LEU A 285 -15.83 -28.02 -15.71
N ARG A 286 -14.55 -28.35 -15.85
CA ARG A 286 -13.77 -28.24 -17.09
C ARG A 286 -13.94 -26.86 -17.73
N ALA A 287 -14.02 -25.81 -16.91
CA ALA A 287 -14.04 -24.44 -17.34
C ALA A 287 -12.77 -24.10 -18.13
N ASN A 288 -12.84 -23.12 -19.02
CA ASN A 288 -11.64 -22.64 -19.72
C ASN A 288 -10.64 -22.10 -18.67
N SER A 289 -9.53 -22.78 -18.51
CA SER A 289 -8.46 -22.35 -17.62
C SER A 289 -7.80 -21.07 -18.15
N GLY A 290 -7.17 -20.31 -17.27
CA GLY A 290 -6.45 -19.07 -17.62
C GLY A 290 -7.33 -17.83 -17.79
N TYR A 291 -8.66 -17.90 -17.64
CA TYR A 291 -9.53 -16.74 -17.85
C TYR A 291 -9.39 -15.69 -16.73
N ARG A 292 -9.12 -16.11 -15.51
CA ARG A 292 -8.99 -15.21 -14.35
C ARG A 292 -7.72 -14.37 -14.44
N THR A 293 -6.61 -14.98 -14.87
CA THR A 293 -5.33 -14.30 -15.08
C THR A 293 -5.37 -13.35 -16.26
N ARG A 294 -6.11 -13.67 -17.33
CA ARG A 294 -6.26 -12.84 -18.54
C ARG A 294 -7.00 -11.52 -18.32
N THR A 295 -7.53 -11.26 -17.15
CA THR A 295 -8.11 -9.96 -16.81
C THR A 295 -7.07 -8.85 -16.75
N ILE A 296 -5.78 -9.18 -16.62
CA ILE A 296 -4.66 -8.24 -16.66
C ILE A 296 -3.84 -8.55 -17.92
N ASP A 297 -3.70 -7.57 -18.81
CA ASP A 297 -2.81 -7.69 -19.97
C ASP A 297 -1.35 -7.44 -19.53
N PRO A 298 -0.48 -8.47 -19.55
CA PRO A 298 0.89 -8.33 -19.10
C PRO A 298 1.76 -7.48 -20.04
N PHE A 299 1.33 -7.25 -21.27
CA PHE A 299 2.07 -6.48 -22.28
C PHE A 299 1.60 -5.02 -22.38
N ALA A 300 0.44 -4.70 -21.81
CA ALA A 300 -0.07 -3.34 -21.78
C ALA A 300 0.40 -2.63 -20.51
N HIS A 301 0.79 -1.35 -20.65
CA HIS A 301 1.16 -0.46 -19.56
C HIS A 301 0.20 0.74 -19.55
N PRO A 302 -0.32 1.16 -18.39
CA PRO A 302 -1.13 2.37 -18.32
C PRO A 302 -0.25 3.62 -18.49
N THR A 303 -0.83 4.72 -18.92
CA THR A 303 -0.17 6.02 -18.83
C THR A 303 -0.22 6.50 -17.38
N VAL A 304 0.94 6.69 -16.75
CA VAL A 304 1.04 7.17 -15.38
C VAL A 304 1.42 8.64 -15.37
N LYS A 305 0.67 9.42 -14.60
CA LYS A 305 0.86 10.84 -14.45
C LYS A 305 2.10 11.12 -13.59
N PRO A 306 3.09 11.90 -14.08
CA PRO A 306 4.23 12.27 -13.25
C PRO A 306 3.77 12.99 -11.98
N VAL A 307 4.27 12.59 -10.80
CA VAL A 307 3.89 13.18 -9.51
C VAL A 307 4.03 14.70 -9.51
N LYS A 308 5.06 15.24 -10.15
CA LYS A 308 5.32 16.70 -10.26
C LYS A 308 4.18 17.49 -10.90
N SER A 309 3.34 16.86 -11.72
CA SER A 309 2.19 17.48 -12.36
C SER A 309 0.89 17.35 -11.58
N VAL A 310 0.89 16.57 -10.49
CA VAL A 310 -0.28 16.40 -9.64
C VAL A 310 -0.49 17.61 -8.75
N SER A 311 -1.76 17.99 -8.55
CA SER A 311 -2.12 19.08 -7.63
C SER A 311 -2.68 18.50 -6.34
N SER A 312 -2.24 19.07 -5.22
CA SER A 312 -2.68 18.70 -3.87
C SER A 312 -2.80 19.96 -3.00
N ARG A 313 -3.58 19.87 -1.94
CA ARG A 313 -3.47 20.81 -0.82
C ARG A 313 -2.36 20.28 0.11
N PHE A 314 -1.59 21.18 0.71
CA PHE A 314 -0.45 20.80 1.53
C PHE A 314 -0.58 21.27 2.97
N TYR A 315 -0.06 20.46 3.86
CA TYR A 315 0.34 20.80 5.21
C TYR A 315 1.87 20.91 5.22
N LEU A 316 2.37 22.01 5.73
CA LEU A 316 3.80 22.25 5.90
C LEU A 316 4.09 22.54 7.36
N ARG A 317 5.04 21.84 7.96
CA ARG A 317 5.66 22.18 9.24
C ARG A 317 7.08 22.65 8.98
N LEU A 318 7.38 23.86 9.38
CA LEU A 318 8.71 24.49 9.32
C LEU A 318 9.13 24.88 10.74
N TYR A 319 10.42 24.85 11.03
CA TYR A 319 10.97 25.49 12.22
C TYR A 319 11.64 26.78 11.83
N THR A 320 11.09 27.90 12.29
CA THR A 320 11.53 29.23 11.93
C THR A 320 12.11 29.97 13.12
N TYR A 321 13.16 30.77 12.90
CA TYR A 321 13.62 31.70 13.92
C TYR A 321 12.50 32.68 14.27
N ASP A 322 12.27 32.92 15.59
CA ASP A 322 11.18 33.81 16.04
C ASP A 322 11.62 35.27 15.94
N ALA A 323 11.31 35.89 14.80
CA ALA A 323 11.62 37.30 14.55
C ALA A 323 10.60 37.95 13.61
N PRO A 324 10.40 39.28 13.74
CA PRO A 324 9.52 40.01 12.84
C PRO A 324 9.93 39.85 11.37
N GLY A 325 8.94 39.69 10.49
CA GLY A 325 9.13 39.63 9.04
C GLY A 325 9.42 38.23 8.47
N ILE A 326 9.66 37.20 9.28
CA ILE A 326 9.92 35.82 8.79
C ILE A 326 8.71 35.28 8.04
N LEU A 327 7.53 35.35 8.64
CA LEU A 327 6.29 34.93 7.97
C LEU A 327 6.05 35.68 6.65
N ALA A 328 6.36 36.97 6.59
CA ALA A 328 6.23 37.72 5.35
C ALA A 328 7.18 37.22 4.24
N ARG A 329 8.39 36.80 4.58
CA ARG A 329 9.34 36.20 3.62
C ARG A 329 8.83 34.87 3.11
N ILE A 330 8.41 33.98 4.00
CA ILE A 330 7.87 32.64 3.64
C ILE A 330 6.62 32.78 2.77
N SER A 331 5.66 33.64 3.17
CA SER A 331 4.45 33.86 2.39
C SER A 331 4.73 34.53 1.04
N GLY A 332 5.74 35.41 0.96
CA GLY A 332 6.20 35.99 -0.30
C GLY A 332 6.74 34.94 -1.27
N ILE A 333 7.56 33.99 -0.78
CA ILE A 333 8.08 32.86 -1.59
C ILE A 333 6.92 31.98 -2.07
N LEU A 334 6.02 31.57 -1.17
CA LEU A 334 4.85 30.76 -1.57
C LEU A 334 4.02 31.48 -2.64
N GLY A 335 3.78 32.78 -2.48
CA GLY A 335 3.06 33.60 -3.46
C GLY A 335 3.78 33.70 -4.80
N ALA A 336 5.11 33.86 -4.81
CA ALA A 336 5.94 33.87 -6.04
C ALA A 336 5.86 32.57 -6.83
N HIS A 337 5.63 31.44 -6.14
CA HIS A 337 5.40 30.13 -6.73
C HIS A 337 3.90 29.80 -6.96
N GLU A 338 3.02 30.81 -6.91
CA GLU A 338 1.58 30.68 -7.14
C GLU A 338 0.87 29.76 -6.11
N ILE A 339 1.41 29.64 -4.90
CA ILE A 339 0.84 28.84 -3.81
C ILE A 339 0.08 29.76 -2.86
N SER A 340 -1.24 29.57 -2.80
CA SER A 340 -2.11 30.32 -1.90
C SER A 340 -2.21 29.64 -0.53
N ILE A 341 -2.08 30.44 0.53
CA ILE A 341 -2.18 29.98 1.92
C ILE A 341 -3.64 29.94 2.35
N SER A 342 -4.04 28.84 2.98
CA SER A 342 -5.37 28.64 3.58
C SER A 342 -5.40 28.98 5.06
N SER A 343 -4.37 28.54 5.81
CA SER A 343 -4.22 28.77 7.24
C SER A 343 -2.75 28.83 7.64
N VAL A 344 -2.46 29.60 8.68
CA VAL A 344 -1.14 29.66 9.31
C VAL A 344 -1.33 29.59 10.81
N VAL A 345 -0.53 28.76 11.47
CA VAL A 345 -0.46 28.68 12.94
C VAL A 345 1.00 28.70 13.34
N GLN A 346 1.34 29.59 14.26
CA GLN A 346 2.64 29.66 14.91
C GLN A 346 2.44 29.44 16.40
N LEU A 347 3.20 28.51 17.00
CA LEU A 347 3.20 28.33 18.44
C LEU A 347 4.34 29.14 19.07
N GLU A 348 4.10 29.66 20.25
CA GLU A 348 5.13 30.36 21.05
C GLU A 348 6.12 29.39 21.73
N THR A 349 5.96 28.08 21.55
CA THR A 349 6.81 27.06 22.16
C THR A 349 8.13 26.96 21.39
N HIS A 350 9.23 27.34 22.01
CA HIS A 350 10.56 27.17 21.43
C HIS A 350 10.96 25.69 21.44
N VAL A 351 11.39 25.19 20.29
CA VAL A 351 11.85 23.78 20.13
C VAL A 351 13.36 23.69 20.27
N HIS A 352 14.08 24.65 19.67
CA HIS A 352 15.54 24.80 19.78
C HIS A 352 15.88 26.29 19.80
N ASP A 353 16.63 26.74 20.81
CA ASP A 353 17.19 28.12 20.98
C ASP A 353 16.25 29.20 20.46
N ASN A 354 15.71 29.73 19.85
CA ASN A 354 14.75 30.73 19.38
C ASN A 354 13.95 30.25 18.13
N TYR A 355 13.95 28.94 17.83
CA TYR A 355 13.14 28.43 16.74
C TYR A 355 11.78 27.95 17.22
N VAL A 356 10.75 28.33 16.51
CA VAL A 356 9.36 27.96 16.79
C VAL A 356 8.74 27.23 15.60
N PRO A 357 7.82 26.28 15.86
CA PRO A 357 7.12 25.60 14.78
C PRO A 357 6.11 26.54 14.10
N LEU A 358 6.20 26.62 12.80
CA LEU A 358 5.26 27.33 11.93
C LEU A 358 4.56 26.29 11.05
N VAL A 359 3.24 26.18 11.19
CA VAL A 359 2.42 25.29 10.39
C VAL A 359 1.59 26.06 9.39
N ILE A 360 1.64 25.66 8.13
CA ILE A 360 0.93 26.29 7.01
C ILE A 360 0.08 25.24 6.31
N LEU A 361 -1.21 25.55 6.13
CA LEU A 361 -2.08 24.83 5.20
C LEU A 361 -2.23 25.65 3.92
N THR A 362 -2.15 25.01 2.76
CA THR A 362 -2.31 25.66 1.48
C THR A 362 -3.64 25.33 0.81
N HIS A 363 -4.05 26.17 -0.15
CA HIS A 363 -4.97 25.75 -1.19
C HIS A 363 -4.27 24.79 -2.17
N SER A 364 -5.02 24.29 -3.18
CA SER A 364 -4.47 23.38 -4.17
C SER A 364 -3.34 24.05 -4.95
N ALA A 365 -2.19 23.36 -5.03
CA ALA A 365 -0.99 23.75 -5.79
C ALA A 365 -0.34 22.50 -6.38
N ARG A 366 0.45 22.65 -7.43
CA ARG A 366 1.15 21.52 -8.05
C ARG A 366 2.35 21.10 -7.20
N GLU A 367 2.66 19.80 -7.24
CA GLU A 367 3.83 19.24 -6.53
C GLU A 367 5.14 19.93 -6.94
N ASP A 368 5.35 20.22 -8.25
CA ASP A 368 6.56 20.89 -8.70
C ASP A 368 6.68 22.36 -8.24
N GLN A 369 5.55 23.06 -8.07
CA GLN A 369 5.52 24.42 -7.49
C GLN A 369 5.91 24.36 -6.01
N MET A 370 5.32 23.40 -5.28
CA MET A 370 5.63 23.20 -3.86
C MET A 370 7.09 22.79 -3.64
N GLU A 371 7.64 21.91 -4.47
CA GLU A 371 9.04 21.47 -4.39
C GLU A 371 9.99 22.66 -4.57
N ARG A 372 9.73 23.52 -5.57
CA ARG A 372 10.54 24.74 -5.80
C ARG A 372 10.42 25.76 -4.67
N ALA A 373 9.20 25.97 -4.17
CA ALA A 373 8.98 26.89 -3.05
C ALA A 373 9.70 26.40 -1.77
N LEU A 374 9.62 25.11 -1.48
CA LEU A 374 10.31 24.52 -0.32
C LEU A 374 11.83 24.60 -0.46
N ALA A 375 12.39 24.35 -1.64
CA ALA A 375 13.83 24.50 -1.88
C ALA A 375 14.30 25.93 -1.61
N GLU A 376 13.51 26.95 -1.98
CA GLU A 376 13.84 28.36 -1.70
C GLU A 376 13.65 28.69 -0.20
N ILE A 377 12.56 28.25 0.42
CA ILE A 377 12.29 28.47 1.85
C ILE A 377 13.39 27.84 2.71
N THR A 378 13.77 26.59 2.45
CA THR A 378 14.79 25.88 3.25
C THR A 378 16.21 26.42 3.02
N SER A 379 16.44 27.21 1.98
CA SER A 379 17.71 27.94 1.78
C SER A 379 17.86 29.18 2.67
N LEU A 380 16.80 29.61 3.34
CA LEU A 380 16.84 30.75 4.25
C LEU A 380 17.56 30.36 5.55
N GLU A 381 18.57 31.14 5.97
CA GLU A 381 19.30 30.90 7.23
C GLU A 381 18.44 30.88 8.50
N VAL A 382 17.23 31.43 8.40
CA VAL A 382 16.24 31.52 9.49
C VAL A 382 15.31 30.32 9.57
N ILE A 383 15.51 29.30 8.73
CA ILE A 383 14.71 28.06 8.69
C ILE A 383 15.62 26.89 8.99
N LEU A 384 15.21 26.02 9.90
CA LEU A 384 15.93 24.76 10.12
C LEU A 384 15.73 23.80 8.94
N PRO A 385 16.72 22.94 8.63
CA PRO A 385 16.60 21.95 7.55
C PRO A 385 15.48 20.93 7.76
N ASP A 386 15.10 20.71 9.01
CA ASP A 386 14.00 19.82 9.36
C ASP A 386 12.65 20.47 9.04
N TYR A 387 11.96 19.89 8.06
CA TYR A 387 10.60 20.28 7.71
C TYR A 387 9.76 19.04 7.35
N LEU A 388 8.46 19.16 7.46
CA LEU A 388 7.53 18.12 7.00
C LEU A 388 6.54 18.70 5.99
N ARG A 389 6.31 17.95 4.91
CA ARG A 389 5.27 18.21 3.92
C ARG A 389 4.33 17.02 3.86
N LEU A 390 3.06 17.23 4.14
CA LEU A 390 2.01 16.23 3.95
C LEU A 390 0.98 16.75 2.94
N ARG A 391 0.18 15.83 2.39
CA ARG A 391 -0.94 16.20 1.51
C ARG A 391 -2.25 16.04 2.28
N LEU A 392 -3.24 16.84 1.91
CA LEU A 392 -4.60 16.70 2.39
C LEU A 392 -5.39 15.81 1.42
N PHE A 393 -6.22 14.95 1.98
CA PHE A 393 -7.16 14.12 1.22
C PHE A 393 -8.12 15.00 0.40
N GLN A 394 -8.36 14.61 -0.86
CA GLN A 394 -9.22 15.34 -1.80
C GLN A 394 -10.29 14.42 -2.39
#